data_1e9bc4c79b99987e8313e444be7a0438
#
_entry.id   1e9bc4c79b99987e8313e444be7a0438
#
_cell.length_a   1.000
_cell.length_b   1.000
_cell.length_c   1.000
_cell.angle_alpha   90.00
_cell.angle_beta   90.00
_cell.angle_gamma   90.00
#
_symmetry.space_group_name_H-M   'P 1'
#
loop_
_entity.id
_entity.type
_entity.pdbx_description
1 polymer ?
#
loop_
_entity_poly.entity_id
_entity_poly.type
_entity_poly.pdbx_seq_one_letter_code
_entity_poly.pdbx_strand_id
1 'polypeptide(L)'
;MNIELLQQLCEASAVSGDEQEVRDILINTLEPCVNEITFDGLGSFVARKGNKGPKVAVVGHMDEVGFMVTHIDESGFLRFTTIGGWWNQSMLNHRVTIRTHKGVKIPGVIGSVAPHALTEKQKQQPLSFDEMFIDIGANSREEVEKRGVEIGDFISPEANFACWGEDKVVGKALDNRIGCAMMAELLQTVNNPEITLYGVGSVEE
;
A
#
# COMPACT_ATOMS: atom_id res chain seq x y z
N MET A 1 19.04 8.00 -7.00
CA MET A 1 17.91 7.35 -6.27
C MET A 1 18.28 5.93 -5.91
N ASN A 2 18.12 5.56 -4.68
CA ASN A 2 18.34 4.19 -4.20
C ASN A 2 17.19 3.28 -4.67
N ILE A 3 17.44 2.46 -5.68
CA ILE A 3 16.45 1.56 -6.29
C ILE A 3 16.04 0.43 -5.34
N GLU A 4 16.96 -0.05 -4.48
CA GLU A 4 16.63 -1.08 -3.49
C GLU A 4 15.64 -0.58 -2.44
N LEU A 5 15.83 0.66 -1.96
CA LEU A 5 14.89 1.29 -1.05
C LEU A 5 13.54 1.52 -1.73
N LEU A 6 13.53 2.03 -2.97
CA LEU A 6 12.30 2.23 -3.73
C LEU A 6 11.56 0.90 -3.92
N GLN A 7 12.24 -0.18 -4.25
CA GLN A 7 11.66 -1.50 -4.36
C GLN A 7 11.02 -1.95 -3.04
N GLN A 8 11.74 -1.87 -1.92
CA GLN A 8 11.21 -2.23 -0.61
C GLN A 8 9.93 -1.44 -0.28
N LEU A 9 9.93 -0.13 -0.54
CA LEU A 9 8.77 0.72 -0.32
C LEU A 9 7.59 0.35 -1.23
N CYS A 10 7.83 0.07 -2.51
CA CYS A 10 6.77 -0.32 -3.45
C CYS A 10 6.21 -1.73 -3.19
N GLU A 11 7.02 -2.65 -2.65
CA GLU A 11 6.57 -4.01 -2.33
C GLU A 11 5.86 -4.13 -0.97
N ALA A 12 6.04 -3.15 -0.10
CA ALA A 12 5.35 -3.07 1.17
C ALA A 12 3.83 -2.92 0.98
N SER A 13 3.05 -3.53 1.87
CA SER A 13 1.60 -3.33 1.95
C SER A 13 1.32 -2.17 2.89
N ALA A 14 0.75 -1.09 2.38
CA ALA A 14 0.41 0.08 3.19
C ALA A 14 -0.75 0.85 2.54
N VAL A 15 -1.94 0.33 2.72
CA VAL A 15 -3.19 0.99 2.35
C VAL A 15 -3.47 2.11 3.35
N SER A 16 -4.18 3.19 2.92
CA SER A 16 -4.58 4.29 3.82
C SER A 16 -5.22 3.75 5.11
N GLY A 17 -4.65 4.12 6.26
CA GLY A 17 -5.01 3.61 7.58
C GLY A 17 -4.18 2.40 8.06
N ASP A 18 -3.31 1.82 7.23
CA ASP A 18 -2.41 0.70 7.59
C ASP A 18 -0.99 0.91 7.02
N GLU A 19 -0.41 2.09 7.21
CA GLU A 19 0.88 2.48 6.63
C GLU A 19 2.10 1.98 7.41
N GLN A 20 1.90 1.15 8.42
CA GLN A 20 2.94 0.72 9.35
C GLN A 20 4.17 0.13 8.65
N GLU A 21 3.98 -0.72 7.65
CA GLU A 21 5.09 -1.42 6.99
C GLU A 21 6.03 -0.45 6.27
N VAL A 22 5.48 0.55 5.56
CA VAL A 22 6.26 1.60 4.89
C VAL A 22 6.92 2.53 5.90
N ARG A 23 6.18 2.91 6.94
CA ARG A 23 6.71 3.73 8.03
C ARG A 23 7.92 3.08 8.69
N ASP A 24 7.85 1.78 9.01
CA ASP A 24 8.95 1.06 9.64
C ASP A 24 10.19 1.00 8.75
N ILE A 25 10.03 0.79 7.43
CA ILE A 25 11.13 0.84 6.45
C ILE A 25 11.80 2.23 6.46
N LEU A 26 10.99 3.30 6.40
CA LEU A 26 11.50 4.67 6.38
C LEU A 26 12.19 5.05 7.70
N ILE A 27 11.61 4.70 8.84
CA ILE A 27 12.21 4.97 10.14
C ILE A 27 13.55 4.26 10.28
N ASN A 28 13.62 2.97 9.99
CA ASN A 28 14.87 2.20 10.02
C ASN A 28 15.94 2.79 9.10
N THR A 29 15.53 3.35 7.96
CA THR A 29 16.43 3.99 7.00
C THR A 29 16.94 5.34 7.51
N LEU A 30 16.11 6.11 8.22
CA LEU A 30 16.41 7.50 8.61
C LEU A 30 17.02 7.64 9.99
N GLU A 31 16.68 6.78 10.94
CA GLU A 31 17.14 6.85 12.34
C GLU A 31 18.65 7.05 12.47
N PRO A 32 19.53 6.39 11.67
CA PRO A 32 20.98 6.58 11.78
C PRO A 32 21.50 7.94 11.30
N CYS A 33 20.70 8.73 10.56
CA CYS A 33 21.17 9.94 9.88
C CYS A 33 20.44 11.22 10.25
N VAL A 34 19.45 11.16 11.15
CA VAL A 34 18.67 12.31 11.60
C VAL A 34 18.85 12.59 13.10
N ASN A 35 18.47 13.76 13.57
CA ASN A 35 18.59 14.14 14.97
C ASN A 35 17.40 13.76 15.81
N GLU A 36 16.21 13.64 15.20
CA GLU A 36 14.97 13.40 15.89
C GLU A 36 13.92 12.85 14.93
N ILE A 37 13.10 11.92 15.40
CA ILE A 37 11.88 11.48 14.71
C ILE A 37 10.71 11.65 15.68
N THR A 38 9.67 12.33 15.24
CA THR A 38 8.42 12.55 16.00
C THR A 38 7.24 12.03 15.22
N PHE A 39 6.16 11.70 15.93
CA PHE A 39 4.93 11.16 15.32
C PHE A 39 3.75 12.05 15.65
N ASP A 40 2.76 12.10 14.78
CA ASP A 40 1.45 12.65 15.09
C ASP A 40 0.48 11.58 15.64
N GLY A 41 -0.77 11.97 15.87
CA GLY A 41 -1.78 11.07 16.41
C GLY A 41 -2.36 10.05 15.41
N LEU A 42 -2.13 10.22 14.10
CA LEU A 42 -2.59 9.34 13.04
C LEU A 42 -1.50 8.37 12.55
N GLY A 43 -0.23 8.68 12.86
CA GLY A 43 0.88 7.82 12.48
C GLY A 43 1.79 8.41 11.40
N SER A 44 1.58 9.66 10.97
CA SER A 44 2.58 10.38 10.18
C SER A 44 3.82 10.59 11.02
N PHE A 45 4.99 10.65 10.39
CA PHE A 45 6.22 10.97 11.09
C PHE A 45 6.93 12.19 10.49
N VAL A 46 7.73 12.85 11.34
CA VAL A 46 8.60 13.95 10.96
C VAL A 46 10.01 13.64 11.42
N ALA A 47 10.92 13.44 10.47
CA ALA A 47 12.35 13.27 10.71
C ALA A 47 13.08 14.61 10.54
N ARG A 48 13.82 15.05 11.55
CA ARG A 48 14.57 16.32 11.54
C ARG A 48 16.08 16.11 11.49
N LYS A 49 16.73 16.77 10.54
CA LYS A 49 18.20 16.85 10.43
C LYS A 49 18.66 18.30 10.46
N GLY A 50 19.55 18.61 11.39
CA GLY A 50 19.99 19.97 11.66
C GLY A 50 19.15 20.71 12.71
N ASN A 51 19.60 21.92 13.09
CA ASN A 51 18.93 22.73 14.12
C ASN A 51 19.13 24.25 13.92
N LYS A 52 19.61 24.67 12.74
CA LYS A 52 19.93 26.08 12.43
C LYS A 52 19.39 26.47 11.06
N GLY A 53 19.38 27.77 10.80
CA GLY A 53 19.09 28.37 9.50
C GLY A 53 17.66 28.15 9.00
N PRO A 54 17.44 28.32 7.69
CA PRO A 54 16.14 28.10 7.08
C PRO A 54 15.68 26.66 7.25
N LYS A 55 14.37 26.49 7.44
CA LYS A 55 13.70 25.19 7.51
C LYS A 55 13.22 24.78 6.12
N VAL A 56 13.61 23.58 5.69
CA VAL A 56 13.18 22.98 4.42
C VAL A 56 12.47 21.68 4.73
N ALA A 57 11.24 21.53 4.24
CA ALA A 57 10.47 20.30 4.39
C ALA A 57 10.33 19.60 3.04
N VAL A 58 10.49 18.27 3.05
CA VAL A 58 10.19 17.37 1.93
C VAL A 58 9.15 16.38 2.42
N VAL A 59 8.05 16.29 1.72
CA VAL A 59 6.87 15.52 2.14
C VAL A 59 6.58 14.46 1.10
N GLY A 60 6.29 13.22 1.54
CA GLY A 60 5.77 12.15 0.72
C GLY A 60 4.72 11.39 1.53
N HIS A 61 3.57 11.03 0.90
CA HIS A 61 2.61 10.18 1.57
C HIS A 61 3.01 8.71 1.49
N MET A 62 2.73 7.97 2.56
CA MET A 62 3.15 6.58 2.71
C MET A 62 2.11 5.58 2.22
N ASP A 63 0.87 5.99 2.12
CA ASP A 63 -0.23 5.12 1.75
C ASP A 63 -0.33 4.85 0.25
N GLU A 64 -1.12 3.87 -0.08
CA GLU A 64 -1.53 3.50 -1.43
C GLU A 64 -3.03 3.19 -1.44
N VAL A 65 -3.64 3.27 -2.60
CA VAL A 65 -5.01 2.81 -2.81
C VAL A 65 -5.10 1.29 -2.64
N GLY A 66 -6.19 0.82 -2.07
CA GLY A 66 -6.41 -0.60 -1.84
C GLY A 66 -7.87 -0.92 -1.56
N PHE A 67 -8.08 -1.94 -0.73
CA PHE A 67 -9.42 -2.41 -0.37
C PHE A 67 -9.44 -2.85 1.09
N MET A 68 -10.65 -3.09 1.61
CA MET A 68 -10.88 -3.65 2.94
C MET A 68 -11.91 -4.78 2.86
N VAL A 69 -11.69 -5.87 3.60
CA VAL A 69 -12.64 -6.98 3.72
C VAL A 69 -13.90 -6.50 4.44
N THR A 70 -15.07 -6.64 3.80
CA THR A 70 -16.35 -6.24 4.38
C THR A 70 -17.24 -7.42 4.77
N HIS A 71 -17.06 -8.58 4.13
CA HIS A 71 -17.81 -9.78 4.43
C HIS A 71 -17.07 -11.04 3.94
N ILE A 72 -17.27 -12.16 4.62
CA ILE A 72 -16.77 -13.48 4.23
C ILE A 72 -18.00 -14.35 3.99
N ASP A 73 -18.20 -14.87 2.78
CA ASP A 73 -19.35 -15.70 2.49
C ASP A 73 -19.13 -17.19 2.89
N GLU A 74 -20.19 -17.98 2.89
CA GLU A 74 -20.15 -19.38 3.32
C GLU A 74 -19.27 -20.26 2.41
N SER A 75 -19.02 -19.82 1.16
CA SER A 75 -18.16 -20.51 0.20
C SER A 75 -16.69 -20.11 0.30
N GLY A 76 -16.35 -19.18 1.20
CA GLY A 76 -15.00 -18.73 1.44
C GLY A 76 -14.51 -17.58 0.54
N PHE A 77 -15.41 -16.94 -0.21
CA PHE A 77 -15.07 -15.71 -0.94
C PHE A 77 -15.17 -14.48 -0.05
N LEU A 78 -14.28 -13.51 -0.27
CA LEU A 78 -14.26 -12.25 0.45
C LEU A 78 -14.98 -11.18 -0.36
N ARG A 79 -15.89 -10.45 0.28
CA ARG A 79 -16.42 -9.18 -0.23
C ARG A 79 -15.58 -8.05 0.30
N PHE A 80 -15.45 -6.99 -0.48
CA PHE A 80 -14.56 -5.90 -0.16
C PHE A 80 -15.16 -4.55 -0.54
N THR A 81 -14.65 -3.49 0.06
CA THR A 81 -14.87 -2.11 -0.36
C THR A 81 -13.55 -1.49 -0.82
N THR A 82 -13.63 -0.49 -1.67
CA THR A 82 -12.45 0.25 -2.13
C THR A 82 -11.97 1.24 -1.08
N ILE A 83 -10.67 1.43 -0.99
CA ILE A 83 -10.01 2.53 -0.31
C ILE A 83 -9.24 3.31 -1.38
N GLY A 84 -9.57 4.61 -1.50
CA GLY A 84 -9.10 5.43 -2.62
C GLY A 84 -9.87 5.21 -3.92
N GLY A 85 -9.42 5.86 -4.98
CA GLY A 85 -10.07 5.87 -6.28
C GLY A 85 -9.70 4.67 -7.15
N TRP A 86 -10.67 3.83 -7.49
CA TRP A 86 -10.49 2.69 -8.37
C TRP A 86 -11.46 2.69 -9.56
N TRP A 87 -10.96 2.23 -10.70
CA TRP A 87 -11.78 2.02 -11.88
C TRP A 87 -12.16 0.54 -12.01
N ASN A 88 -13.44 0.23 -11.79
CA ASN A 88 -13.95 -1.14 -11.74
C ASN A 88 -13.66 -1.99 -13.00
N GLN A 89 -13.54 -1.37 -14.16
CA GLN A 89 -13.27 -2.10 -15.42
C GLN A 89 -11.87 -2.73 -15.47
N SER A 90 -10.92 -2.26 -14.66
CA SER A 90 -9.56 -2.80 -14.64
C SER A 90 -9.31 -3.84 -13.55
N MET A 91 -10.32 -4.20 -12.75
CA MET A 91 -10.12 -4.97 -11.52
C MET A 91 -10.06 -6.47 -11.68
N LEU A 92 -10.76 -7.04 -12.63
CA LEU A 92 -10.83 -8.50 -12.79
C LEU A 92 -9.44 -9.10 -13.08
N ASN A 93 -9.18 -10.26 -12.44
CA ASN A 93 -7.92 -10.98 -12.50
C ASN A 93 -6.72 -10.28 -11.84
N HIS A 94 -6.91 -9.13 -11.20
CA HIS A 94 -5.85 -8.56 -10.38
C HIS A 94 -5.56 -9.48 -9.20
N ARG A 95 -4.27 -9.72 -8.99
CA ARG A 95 -3.79 -10.39 -7.78
C ARG A 95 -3.65 -9.35 -6.68
N VAL A 96 -4.00 -9.75 -5.49
CA VAL A 96 -4.00 -8.91 -4.29
C VAL A 96 -3.35 -9.64 -3.12
N THR A 97 -2.98 -8.89 -2.11
CA THR A 97 -2.46 -9.40 -0.84
C THR A 97 -3.35 -8.91 0.28
N ILE A 98 -3.98 -9.82 1.00
CA ILE A 98 -4.72 -9.55 2.22
C ILE A 98 -3.70 -9.53 3.36
N ARG A 99 -3.60 -8.42 4.08
CA ARG A 99 -2.79 -8.30 5.28
C ARG A 99 -3.68 -8.43 6.49
N THR A 100 -3.57 -9.56 7.19
CA THR A 100 -4.32 -9.78 8.42
C THR A 100 -3.83 -8.85 9.53
N HIS A 101 -4.68 -8.55 10.53
CA HIS A 101 -4.29 -7.76 11.70
C HIS A 101 -3.13 -8.37 12.51
N LYS A 102 -2.78 -9.65 12.27
CA LYS A 102 -1.56 -10.31 12.80
C LYS A 102 -0.34 -10.15 11.90
N GLY A 103 -0.45 -9.41 10.80
CA GLY A 103 0.64 -9.17 9.85
C GLY A 103 0.90 -10.33 8.88
N VAL A 104 0.06 -11.37 8.85
CA VAL A 104 0.18 -12.46 7.87
C VAL A 104 -0.31 -11.97 6.52
N LYS A 105 0.46 -12.21 5.46
CA LYS A 105 0.11 -11.87 4.08
C LYS A 105 -0.46 -13.09 3.36
N ILE A 106 -1.69 -12.97 2.85
CA ILE A 106 -2.42 -14.03 2.17
C ILE A 106 -2.70 -13.58 0.74
N PRO A 107 -2.26 -14.34 -0.27
CA PRO A 107 -2.54 -13.99 -1.66
C PRO A 107 -4.01 -14.26 -2.00
N GLY A 108 -4.54 -13.42 -2.88
CA GLY A 108 -5.88 -13.57 -3.43
C GLY A 108 -5.97 -13.08 -4.87
N VAL A 109 -7.09 -13.33 -5.51
CA VAL A 109 -7.39 -12.84 -6.87
C VAL A 109 -8.80 -12.27 -6.91
N ILE A 110 -8.96 -11.11 -7.57
CA ILE A 110 -10.27 -10.51 -7.78
C ILE A 110 -10.98 -11.24 -8.91
N GLY A 111 -12.14 -11.78 -8.62
CA GLY A 111 -13.01 -12.50 -9.55
C GLY A 111 -14.44 -11.98 -9.58
N SER A 112 -15.22 -12.53 -10.47
CA SER A 112 -16.66 -12.32 -10.58
C SER A 112 -17.36 -13.57 -11.06
N VAL A 113 -18.69 -13.51 -11.13
CA VAL A 113 -19.48 -14.56 -11.77
C VAL A 113 -19.01 -14.76 -13.22
N ALA A 114 -18.88 -16.03 -13.62
CA ALA A 114 -18.40 -16.39 -14.94
C ALA A 114 -19.29 -15.82 -16.06
N PRO A 115 -18.74 -15.35 -17.20
CA PRO A 115 -19.49 -14.68 -18.25
C PRO A 115 -20.67 -15.49 -18.82
N HIS A 116 -20.58 -16.83 -18.82
CA HIS A 116 -21.65 -17.70 -19.30
C HIS A 116 -22.86 -17.78 -18.35
N ALA A 117 -22.70 -17.38 -17.10
CA ALA A 117 -23.77 -17.29 -16.11
C ALA A 117 -24.41 -15.89 -16.08
N LEU A 118 -23.87 -14.91 -16.81
CA LEU A 118 -24.42 -13.56 -16.91
C LEU A 118 -25.49 -13.47 -18.00
N THR A 119 -26.49 -12.63 -17.76
CA THR A 119 -27.48 -12.23 -18.79
C THR A 119 -26.79 -11.34 -19.85
N GLU A 120 -27.36 -11.27 -21.05
CA GLU A 120 -26.84 -10.39 -22.11
C GLU A 120 -26.78 -8.91 -21.69
N LYS A 121 -27.72 -8.46 -20.86
CA LYS A 121 -27.72 -7.11 -20.30
C LYS A 121 -26.53 -6.87 -19.37
N GLN A 122 -26.21 -7.82 -18.50
CA GLN A 122 -25.07 -7.73 -17.58
C GLN A 122 -23.72 -7.74 -18.32
N LYS A 123 -23.60 -8.51 -19.42
CA LYS A 123 -22.39 -8.53 -20.23
C LYS A 123 -22.10 -7.20 -20.93
N GLN A 124 -23.10 -6.34 -21.12
CA GLN A 124 -22.97 -5.04 -21.79
C GLN A 124 -22.64 -3.88 -20.85
N GLN A 125 -22.61 -4.14 -19.53
CA GLN A 125 -22.34 -3.13 -18.52
C GLN A 125 -21.04 -3.48 -17.76
N PRO A 126 -20.25 -2.48 -17.34
CA PRO A 126 -19.16 -2.72 -16.40
C PRO A 126 -19.68 -3.32 -15.09
N LEU A 127 -18.99 -4.34 -14.60
CA LEU A 127 -19.32 -4.90 -13.28
C LEU A 127 -19.13 -3.86 -12.18
N SER A 128 -20.05 -3.78 -11.24
CA SER A 128 -19.86 -3.01 -10.01
C SER A 128 -18.93 -3.76 -9.05
N PHE A 129 -18.35 -3.07 -8.07
CA PHE A 129 -17.53 -3.71 -7.06
C PHE A 129 -18.34 -4.74 -6.23
N ASP A 130 -19.63 -4.51 -6.02
CA ASP A 130 -20.52 -5.44 -5.31
C ASP A 130 -20.72 -6.79 -6.03
N GLU A 131 -20.45 -6.83 -7.34
CA GLU A 131 -20.51 -8.05 -8.15
C GLU A 131 -19.18 -8.80 -8.18
N MET A 132 -18.13 -8.23 -7.57
CA MET A 132 -16.80 -8.82 -7.46
C MET A 132 -16.60 -9.48 -6.11
N PHE A 133 -15.64 -10.39 -6.05
CA PHE A 133 -15.17 -11.04 -4.83
C PHE A 133 -13.68 -11.29 -4.92
N ILE A 134 -13.04 -11.58 -3.80
CA ILE A 134 -11.66 -12.05 -3.76
C ILE A 134 -11.66 -13.51 -3.37
N ASP A 135 -11.00 -14.32 -4.18
CA ASP A 135 -10.76 -15.74 -3.95
C ASP A 135 -9.34 -15.92 -3.38
N ILE A 136 -9.25 -16.50 -2.20
CA ILE A 136 -7.99 -16.86 -1.52
C ILE A 136 -7.73 -18.37 -1.53
N GLY A 137 -8.50 -19.14 -2.31
CA GLY A 137 -8.42 -20.60 -2.38
C GLY A 137 -8.95 -21.31 -1.12
N ALA A 138 -9.94 -20.73 -0.46
CA ALA A 138 -10.69 -21.33 0.64
C ALA A 138 -12.02 -21.89 0.13
N ASN A 139 -12.51 -22.95 0.76
CA ASN A 139 -13.76 -23.62 0.38
C ASN A 139 -14.91 -23.35 1.37
N SER A 140 -14.64 -22.64 2.45
CA SER A 140 -15.65 -22.27 3.44
C SER A 140 -15.17 -21.08 4.27
N ARG A 141 -16.12 -20.44 4.96
CA ARG A 141 -15.86 -19.39 5.94
C ARG A 141 -14.87 -19.84 7.02
N GLU A 142 -15.02 -21.05 7.54
CA GLU A 142 -14.13 -21.59 8.60
C GLU A 142 -12.69 -21.74 8.10
N GLU A 143 -12.48 -22.06 6.82
CA GLU A 143 -11.11 -22.11 6.24
C GLU A 143 -10.50 -20.70 6.15
N VAL A 144 -11.28 -19.70 5.80
CA VAL A 144 -10.85 -18.28 5.77
C VAL A 144 -10.44 -17.83 7.17
N GLU A 145 -11.29 -18.06 8.17
CA GLU A 145 -11.07 -17.69 9.57
C GLU A 145 -9.83 -18.43 10.14
N LYS A 146 -9.63 -19.70 9.81
CA LYS A 146 -8.41 -20.45 10.19
C LYS A 146 -7.14 -19.88 9.61
N ARG A 147 -7.20 -19.24 8.44
CA ARG A 147 -6.05 -18.52 7.85
C ARG A 147 -5.84 -17.15 8.52
N GLY A 148 -6.75 -16.73 9.39
CA GLY A 148 -6.68 -15.50 10.18
C GLY A 148 -7.20 -14.27 9.46
N VAL A 149 -7.96 -14.43 8.36
CA VAL A 149 -8.61 -13.32 7.68
C VAL A 149 -9.89 -12.94 8.41
N GLU A 150 -10.04 -11.67 8.68
CA GLU A 150 -11.20 -11.09 9.39
C GLU A 150 -11.77 -9.90 8.61
N ILE A 151 -13.02 -9.53 8.93
CA ILE A 151 -13.63 -8.29 8.42
C ILE A 151 -12.82 -7.12 8.97
N GLY A 152 -12.49 -6.16 8.09
CA GLY A 152 -11.64 -5.02 8.41
C GLY A 152 -10.17 -5.22 8.03
N ASP A 153 -9.74 -6.42 7.63
CA ASP A 153 -8.38 -6.63 7.11
C ASP A 153 -8.17 -5.85 5.80
N PHE A 154 -6.99 -5.24 5.69
CA PHE A 154 -6.62 -4.44 4.53
C PHE A 154 -6.11 -5.31 3.38
N ILE A 155 -6.35 -4.83 2.17
CA ILE A 155 -6.01 -5.55 0.94
C ILE A 155 -5.27 -4.58 0.02
N SER A 156 -4.02 -4.90 -0.30
CA SER A 156 -3.22 -4.15 -1.26
C SER A 156 -3.10 -4.89 -2.60
N PRO A 157 -2.84 -4.19 -3.72
CA PRO A 157 -2.39 -4.85 -4.95
C PRO A 157 -1.15 -5.71 -4.69
N GLU A 158 -1.00 -6.81 -5.45
CA GLU A 158 0.20 -7.65 -5.34
C GLU A 158 1.45 -6.86 -5.69
N ALA A 159 2.54 -7.11 -4.95
CA ALA A 159 3.84 -6.55 -5.23
C ALA A 159 4.38 -7.07 -6.56
N ASN A 160 4.85 -6.17 -7.42
CA ASN A 160 5.28 -6.49 -8.78
C ASN A 160 6.40 -5.57 -9.27
N PHE A 161 7.26 -5.08 -8.37
CA PHE A 161 8.34 -4.19 -8.74
C PHE A 161 9.33 -4.87 -9.69
N ALA A 162 9.67 -4.19 -10.78
CA ALA A 162 10.67 -4.65 -11.74
C ALA A 162 11.38 -3.48 -12.42
N CYS A 163 12.64 -3.69 -12.79
CA CYS A 163 13.37 -2.77 -13.67
C CYS A 163 13.12 -3.15 -15.13
N TRP A 164 12.74 -2.18 -15.94
CA TRP A 164 12.51 -2.34 -17.39
C TRP A 164 13.53 -1.52 -18.19
N GLY A 165 14.40 -2.21 -18.89
CA GLY A 165 15.50 -1.56 -19.59
C GLY A 165 16.54 -1.02 -18.64
N GLU A 166 17.17 0.10 -19.02
CA GLU A 166 18.30 0.69 -18.26
C GLU A 166 17.83 1.77 -17.26
N ASP A 167 16.70 2.41 -17.50
CA ASP A 167 16.31 3.65 -16.82
C ASP A 167 14.85 3.70 -16.33
N LYS A 168 14.13 2.59 -16.40
CA LYS A 168 12.71 2.56 -16.04
C LYS A 168 12.41 1.52 -14.97
N VAL A 169 11.44 1.82 -14.16
CA VAL A 169 10.87 0.90 -13.17
C VAL A 169 9.36 0.79 -13.36
N VAL A 170 8.81 -0.36 -13.03
CA VAL A 170 7.38 -0.60 -12.91
C VAL A 170 7.09 -1.19 -11.54
N GLY A 171 5.98 -0.80 -10.95
CA GLY A 171 5.55 -1.30 -9.65
C GLY A 171 4.25 -0.64 -9.22
N LYS A 172 3.61 -1.21 -8.20
CA LYS A 172 2.50 -0.55 -7.51
C LYS A 172 3.01 0.63 -6.69
N ALA A 173 2.12 1.52 -6.31
CA ALA A 173 2.34 2.57 -5.32
C ALA A 173 3.54 3.50 -5.61
N LEU A 174 3.98 3.65 -6.87
CA LEU A 174 5.00 4.63 -7.24
C LEU A 174 4.60 6.04 -6.82
N ASP A 175 3.31 6.34 -6.85
CA ASP A 175 2.67 7.44 -6.17
C ASP A 175 2.22 6.98 -4.76
N ASN A 176 2.87 7.43 -3.64
CA ASN A 176 3.99 8.35 -3.70
C ASN A 176 5.28 7.77 -3.04
N ARG A 177 5.55 6.47 -3.23
CA ARG A 177 6.78 5.82 -2.70
C ARG A 177 8.04 6.41 -3.31
N ILE A 178 7.95 7.00 -4.52
CA ILE A 178 9.04 7.78 -5.11
C ILE A 178 9.34 9.01 -4.25
N GLY A 179 8.32 9.75 -3.84
CA GLY A 179 8.48 10.89 -2.95
C GLY A 179 9.09 10.49 -1.60
N CYS A 180 8.64 9.38 -1.03
CA CYS A 180 9.21 8.81 0.19
C CYS A 180 10.68 8.42 0.02
N ALA A 181 11.05 7.74 -1.07
CA ALA A 181 12.43 7.36 -1.36
C ALA A 181 13.34 8.58 -1.58
N MET A 182 12.85 9.59 -2.32
CA MET A 182 13.59 10.84 -2.54
C MET A 182 13.80 11.61 -1.24
N MET A 183 12.79 11.70 -0.39
CA MET A 183 12.86 12.30 0.93
C MET A 183 13.92 11.61 1.79
N ALA A 184 13.92 10.28 1.83
CA ALA A 184 14.88 9.50 2.60
C ALA A 184 16.32 9.70 2.07
N GLU A 185 16.52 9.63 0.75
CA GLU A 185 17.84 9.85 0.13
C GLU A 185 18.38 11.26 0.40
N LEU A 186 17.50 12.28 0.35
CA LEU A 186 17.86 13.65 0.65
C LEU A 186 18.38 13.78 2.09
N LEU A 187 17.66 13.24 3.06
CA LEU A 187 18.07 13.26 4.47
C LEU A 187 19.37 12.49 4.72
N GLN A 188 19.62 11.41 4.00
CA GLN A 188 20.86 10.65 4.10
C GLN A 188 22.06 11.42 3.52
N THR A 189 21.90 12.08 2.37
CA THR A 189 23.00 12.61 1.58
C THR A 189 23.33 14.08 1.87
N VAL A 190 22.34 14.90 2.19
CA VAL A 190 22.55 16.33 2.43
C VAL A 190 23.13 16.55 3.82
N ASN A 191 24.33 17.10 3.87
CA ASN A 191 25.04 17.50 5.09
C ASN A 191 25.35 19.00 5.04
N ASN A 192 24.35 19.83 5.22
CA ASN A 192 24.51 21.29 5.25
C ASN A 192 24.19 21.82 6.66
N PRO A 193 25.18 22.32 7.42
CA PRO A 193 24.97 22.82 8.79
C PRO A 193 24.19 24.14 8.87
N GLU A 194 24.00 24.81 7.73
CA GLU A 194 23.33 26.12 7.66
C GLU A 194 21.82 26.03 7.44
N ILE A 195 21.26 24.80 7.32
CA ILE A 195 19.82 24.57 7.15
C ILE A 195 19.33 23.51 8.13
N THR A 196 18.01 23.49 8.34
CA THR A 196 17.29 22.39 9.01
C THR A 196 16.40 21.70 8.01
N LEU A 197 16.65 20.40 7.78
CA LEU A 197 15.82 19.56 6.92
C LEU A 197 14.76 18.83 7.74
N TYR A 198 13.56 18.78 7.21
CA TYR A 198 12.44 17.97 7.69
C TYR A 198 12.00 17.02 6.60
N GLY A 199 12.05 15.72 6.87
CA GLY A 199 11.40 14.71 6.05
C GLY A 199 10.09 14.29 6.69
N VAL A 200 9.01 14.33 5.94
CA VAL A 200 7.68 13.99 6.43
C VAL A 200 7.14 12.80 5.64
N GLY A 201 6.83 11.71 6.34
CA GLY A 201 6.02 10.63 5.82
C GLY A 201 4.59 10.80 6.32
N SER A 202 3.69 11.25 5.45
CA SER A 202 2.28 11.43 5.82
C SER A 202 1.47 10.16 5.60
N VAL A 203 0.35 10.05 6.30
CA VAL A 203 -0.66 9.01 6.16
C VAL A 203 -1.94 9.60 5.58
N GLU A 204 -2.78 8.74 5.01
CA GLU A 204 -4.15 9.06 4.58
C GLU A 204 -4.23 10.30 3.67
N GLU A 205 -3.60 10.24 2.52
CA GLU A 205 -3.74 11.29 1.51
C GLU A 205 -5.19 11.62 1.17
#